data_e0c6ab2aadf35bb58fff65f58eb738d4
#
_entry.id   e0c6ab2aadf35bb58fff65f58eb738d4
#
_cell.length_a   1.000
_cell.length_b   1.000
_cell.length_c   1.000
_cell.angle_alpha   90.00
_cell.angle_beta   90.00
_cell.angle_gamma   90.00
#
_symmetry.space_group_name_H-M   'P 1'
#
loop_
_entity.id
_entity.type
_entity.pdbx_description
1 polymer ?
#
loop_
_entity_poly.entity_id
_entity_poly.type
_entity_poly.pdbx_seq_one_letter_code
_entity_poly.pdbx_strand_id
1 'polypeptide(L)'
;MKFRAVDIPNLIYQILRPNYAVTYGDEKTLPALNQMYKFLLACLYPLQPKWNEYDALRRKYYMIASCEPNISNVSNVLNHLFGQYGEIIISNSSLNQMYLYDSYPDDESKQVYLYTEGSENAPVYWGFQGATSNETIVSVPVELQYSGAVIYNAVSVPGGPTIAISDKTAYITNNNWLSYKTVVLPNNANDTALYKSITYSIKGSDQPRPIIAVGDGISAISFDMGETWKAVDFPEGDYTKVVGSYLSNVSIDNHYAIAIGDGLQPMAMYLDLLNGTQTWKPLEGIGSSYTSICPYKDGFVFMNDSQMELVELDNNYQIVNSSVKSLPYGLYYDCAADSTGTRLVFVGKGSAYAASPDYEPVASSSPILPEYVCKSVTYVPQDGSFRTFPFYRSMFVSKDNGNTWSMQGIEGIEKGSYHTIYGTTQGFGLVGNGQMYFQNLSDGTIQTNDAPMSDVWWDFLATLNSLIIYGIKYTIKTY
;
A
#
# COMPACT_ATOMS: atom_id res chain seq x y z
N MET A 1 23.64 19.80 26.30
CA MET A 1 23.75 20.99 25.41
C MET A 1 22.44 21.12 24.65
N LYS A 2 21.66 22.21 24.82
CA LYS A 2 20.45 22.41 24.02
C LYS A 2 20.86 23.00 22.66
N PHE A 3 20.83 22.21 21.64
CA PHE A 3 21.04 22.70 20.26
C PHE A 3 19.76 23.42 19.81
N ARG A 4 19.86 24.71 19.50
CA ARG A 4 18.76 25.43 18.87
C ARG A 4 18.81 25.24 17.38
N ALA A 5 17.67 24.97 16.76
CA ALA A 5 17.54 25.03 15.31
C ALA A 5 18.03 26.43 14.85
N VAL A 6 18.84 26.45 13.78
CA VAL A 6 19.25 27.71 13.21
C VAL A 6 18.11 28.23 12.36
N ASP A 7 17.59 29.36 12.80
CA ASP A 7 16.62 30.16 12.08
C ASP A 7 17.41 31.24 11.32
N ILE A 8 17.57 31.08 10.01
CA ILE A 8 18.34 31.98 9.16
C ILE A 8 17.83 33.43 9.26
N PRO A 9 16.53 33.72 9.20
CA PRO A 9 16.02 35.06 9.44
C PRO A 9 16.51 35.68 10.75
N ASN A 10 16.44 34.93 11.84
CA ASN A 10 16.88 35.40 13.17
C ASN A 10 18.39 35.53 13.25
N LEU A 11 19.15 34.64 12.60
CA LEU A 11 20.61 34.74 12.52
C LEU A 11 21.04 36.00 11.77
N ILE A 12 20.42 36.30 10.64
CA ILE A 12 20.67 37.52 9.88
C ILE A 12 20.38 38.77 10.73
N TYR A 13 19.25 38.74 11.45
CA TYR A 13 18.88 39.83 12.35
C TYR A 13 19.90 40.02 13.47
N GLN A 14 20.40 38.92 14.06
CA GLN A 14 21.42 38.99 15.11
C GLN A 14 22.77 39.49 14.60
N ILE A 15 23.15 39.12 13.36
CA ILE A 15 24.40 39.61 12.74
C ILE A 15 24.33 41.10 12.43
N LEU A 16 23.19 41.57 11.95
CA LEU A 16 23.01 42.97 11.58
C LEU A 16 22.84 43.88 12.80
N ARG A 17 22.20 43.39 13.86
CA ARG A 17 21.89 44.17 15.07
C ARG A 17 23.11 44.78 15.79
N PRO A 18 24.24 44.07 16.03
CA PRO A 18 25.40 44.68 16.70
C PRO A 18 26.02 45.82 15.95
N ASN A 19 25.99 45.77 14.61
CA ASN A 19 26.63 46.80 13.76
C ASN A 19 25.76 48.03 13.56
N TYR A 20 24.47 47.95 13.91
CA TYR A 20 23.50 49.02 13.71
C TYR A 20 22.77 49.44 14.99
N ALA A 21 23.19 48.90 16.15
CA ALA A 21 22.63 49.25 17.46
C ALA A 21 22.99 50.70 17.90
N VAL A 22 23.80 51.36 17.13
CA VAL A 22 24.15 52.78 17.36
C VAL A 22 23.22 53.65 16.55
N THR A 23 22.33 54.34 17.23
CA THR A 23 21.40 55.37 16.77
C THR A 23 19.96 54.87 16.49
N TYR A 24 19.25 54.55 17.57
CA TYR A 24 17.84 54.83 17.64
C TYR A 24 17.65 56.35 17.43
N GLY A 25 17.25 56.75 16.24
CA GLY A 25 16.96 58.17 15.98
C GLY A 25 17.06 58.61 14.52
N ASP A 26 17.65 57.84 13.64
CA ASP A 26 17.85 58.25 12.27
C ASP A 26 16.98 57.42 11.29
N GLU A 27 15.81 57.99 10.93
CA GLU A 27 14.87 57.39 9.98
C GLU A 27 15.47 57.05 8.61
N LYS A 28 16.67 57.60 8.32
CA LYS A 28 17.39 57.35 7.04
C LYS A 28 18.16 56.04 6.99
N THR A 29 18.52 55.46 8.14
CA THR A 29 19.28 54.20 8.20
C THR A 29 18.37 52.96 8.13
N LEU A 30 17.12 53.06 8.56
CA LEU A 30 16.13 51.98 8.52
C LEU A 30 15.85 51.41 7.13
N PRO A 31 15.70 52.21 6.05
CA PRO A 31 15.48 51.68 4.70
C PRO A 31 16.66 50.87 4.16
N ALA A 32 17.89 51.34 4.39
CA ALA A 32 19.11 50.65 3.94
C ALA A 32 19.30 49.32 4.69
N LEU A 33 19.05 49.29 6.01
CA LEU A 33 19.08 48.08 6.82
C LEU A 33 18.05 47.05 6.35
N ASN A 34 16.87 47.52 6.04
CA ASN A 34 15.79 46.67 5.56
C ASN A 34 16.11 46.08 4.16
N GLN A 35 16.76 46.87 3.29
CA GLN A 35 17.23 46.35 1.98
C GLN A 35 18.33 45.31 2.16
N MET A 36 19.31 45.58 3.04
CA MET A 36 20.39 44.62 3.34
C MET A 36 19.87 43.35 3.97
N TYR A 37 18.93 43.45 4.90
CA TYR A 37 18.24 42.28 5.48
C TYR A 37 17.52 41.45 4.41
N LYS A 38 16.73 42.11 3.54
CA LYS A 38 16.04 41.43 2.42
C LYS A 38 17.01 40.77 1.44
N PHE A 39 18.14 41.45 1.13
CA PHE A 39 19.18 40.89 0.27
C PHE A 39 19.81 39.64 0.90
N LEU A 40 20.24 39.72 2.17
CA LEU A 40 20.82 38.60 2.88
C LEU A 40 19.80 37.44 3.07
N LEU A 41 18.53 37.75 3.32
CA LEU A 41 17.48 36.78 3.38
C LEU A 41 17.31 36.07 2.05
N ALA A 42 17.25 36.80 0.94
CA ALA A 42 17.15 36.20 -0.40
C ALA A 42 18.36 35.31 -0.74
N CYS A 43 19.55 35.65 -0.29
CA CYS A 43 20.78 34.88 -0.52
C CYS A 43 20.85 33.60 0.36
N LEU A 44 20.43 33.70 1.62
CA LEU A 44 20.67 32.66 2.62
C LEU A 44 19.46 31.81 2.90
N TYR A 45 18.23 32.29 2.71
CA TYR A 45 17.01 31.55 2.95
C TYR A 45 16.91 30.22 2.16
N PRO A 46 17.37 30.13 0.90
CA PRO A 46 17.44 28.88 0.17
C PRO A 46 18.32 27.81 0.84
N LEU A 47 19.18 28.18 1.77
CA LEU A 47 19.98 27.23 2.56
C LEU A 47 19.23 26.67 3.78
N GLN A 48 18.09 27.23 4.15
CA GLN A 48 17.31 26.78 5.33
C GLN A 48 16.91 25.30 5.26
N PRO A 49 16.40 24.78 4.12
CA PRO A 49 16.09 23.35 4.01
C PRO A 49 17.31 22.46 4.25
N LYS A 50 18.44 22.79 3.63
CA LYS A 50 19.70 22.05 3.80
C LYS A 50 20.23 22.11 5.23
N TRP A 51 20.08 23.23 5.89
CA TRP A 51 20.43 23.36 7.30
C TRP A 51 19.53 22.51 8.18
N ASN A 52 18.23 22.48 7.91
CA ASN A 52 17.27 21.65 8.64
C ASN A 52 17.58 20.16 8.48
N GLU A 53 17.92 19.72 7.27
CA GLU A 53 18.39 18.34 7.02
C GLU A 53 19.65 18.02 7.84
N TYR A 54 20.64 18.92 7.81
CA TYR A 54 21.89 18.75 8.56
C TYR A 54 21.63 18.69 10.08
N ASP A 55 20.77 19.56 10.62
CA ASP A 55 20.44 19.56 12.06
C ASP A 55 19.69 18.29 12.46
N ALA A 56 18.79 17.79 11.61
CA ALA A 56 18.08 16.52 11.83
C ALA A 56 19.07 15.35 11.88
N LEU A 57 19.99 15.23 10.90
CA LEU A 57 21.05 14.22 10.88
C LEU A 57 21.95 14.32 12.12
N ARG A 58 22.37 15.52 12.48
CA ARG A 58 23.20 15.75 13.66
C ARG A 58 22.51 15.30 14.96
N ARG A 59 21.21 15.59 15.11
CA ARG A 59 20.43 15.14 16.28
C ARG A 59 20.30 13.62 16.31
N LYS A 60 20.06 12.99 15.16
CA LYS A 60 20.02 11.54 15.03
C LYS A 60 21.32 10.91 15.49
N TYR A 61 22.47 11.35 14.94
CA TYR A 61 23.77 10.80 15.31
C TYR A 61 24.14 11.08 16.77
N TYR A 62 23.75 12.23 17.32
CA TYR A 62 23.97 12.51 18.74
C TYR A 62 23.16 11.57 19.62
N MET A 63 21.91 11.29 19.26
CA MET A 63 21.03 10.35 19.99
C MET A 63 21.63 8.93 19.97
N ILE A 64 22.09 8.47 18.81
CA ILE A 64 22.74 7.17 18.67
C ILE A 64 24.04 7.12 19.52
N ALA A 65 24.89 8.12 19.42
CA ALA A 65 26.17 8.15 20.15
C ALA A 65 26.03 8.30 21.67
N SER A 66 24.92 8.87 22.15
CA SER A 66 24.63 9.01 23.59
C SER A 66 23.78 7.86 24.16
N CYS A 67 23.39 6.91 23.34
CA CYS A 67 22.59 5.76 23.77
C CYS A 67 23.43 4.79 24.58
N GLU A 68 23.04 4.56 25.83
CA GLU A 68 23.61 3.44 26.59
C GLU A 68 23.10 2.13 26.00
N PRO A 69 24.01 1.14 25.77
CA PRO A 69 23.65 -0.08 25.07
C PRO A 69 22.90 -1.08 25.95
N ASN A 70 21.71 -0.72 26.39
CA ASN A 70 20.77 -1.63 27.05
C ASN A 70 19.47 -1.71 26.23
N ILE A 71 18.74 -2.82 26.38
CA ILE A 71 17.54 -3.12 25.59
C ILE A 71 16.52 -1.96 25.63
N SER A 72 16.28 -1.40 26.83
CA SER A 72 15.29 -0.33 26.98
C SER A 72 15.71 0.94 26.24
N ASN A 73 16.96 1.37 26.36
CA ASN A 73 17.45 2.57 25.70
C ASN A 73 17.52 2.39 24.18
N VAL A 74 17.97 1.25 23.70
CA VAL A 74 18.00 0.92 22.27
C VAL A 74 16.58 0.90 21.70
N SER A 75 15.63 0.25 22.38
CA SER A 75 14.21 0.25 21.98
C SER A 75 13.64 1.67 21.94
N ASN A 76 13.93 2.50 22.95
CA ASN A 76 13.47 3.88 22.98
C ASN A 76 14.03 4.72 21.83
N VAL A 77 15.32 4.57 21.50
CA VAL A 77 15.94 5.29 20.37
C VAL A 77 15.33 4.86 19.05
N LEU A 78 15.16 3.54 18.84
CA LEU A 78 14.56 3.02 17.62
C LEU A 78 13.09 3.46 17.47
N ASN A 79 12.30 3.40 18.54
CA ASN A 79 10.91 3.87 18.53
C ASN A 79 10.81 5.39 18.34
N HIS A 80 11.77 6.17 18.85
CA HIS A 80 11.80 7.60 18.58
C HIS A 80 12.10 7.92 17.11
N LEU A 81 12.96 7.17 16.45
CA LEU A 81 13.38 7.41 15.07
C LEU A 81 12.42 6.79 14.04
N PHE A 82 11.85 5.63 14.35
CA PHE A 82 11.09 4.82 13.39
C PHE A 82 9.68 4.44 13.86
N GLY A 83 9.27 4.84 15.07
CA GLY A 83 7.99 4.46 15.67
C GLY A 83 6.75 4.99 14.92
N GLN A 84 6.92 5.87 13.96
CA GLN A 84 5.84 6.29 13.06
C GLN A 84 5.32 5.14 12.16
N TYR A 85 6.08 4.07 12.00
CA TYR A 85 5.72 2.87 11.25
C TYR A 85 5.12 1.76 12.12
N GLY A 86 5.11 1.94 13.44
CA GLY A 86 4.64 1.00 14.44
C GLY A 86 5.65 0.80 15.57
N GLU A 87 5.29 0.02 16.58
CA GLU A 87 6.14 -0.20 17.75
C GLU A 87 7.26 -1.20 17.45
N ILE A 88 8.52 -0.85 17.77
CA ILE A 88 9.67 -1.73 17.66
C ILE A 88 9.94 -2.34 19.03
N ILE A 89 9.87 -3.67 19.11
CA ILE A 89 10.02 -4.43 20.35
C ILE A 89 11.33 -5.21 20.33
N ILE A 90 12.18 -5.01 21.33
CA ILE A 90 13.40 -5.79 21.51
C ILE A 90 13.21 -6.71 22.70
N SER A 91 13.41 -8.00 22.48
CA SER A 91 13.32 -9.03 23.52
C SER A 91 14.49 -10.01 23.42
N ASN A 92 14.83 -10.63 24.55
CA ASN A 92 15.77 -11.76 24.55
C ASN A 92 15.01 -13.06 24.40
N SER A 93 15.47 -13.94 23.53
CA SER A 93 14.89 -15.27 23.37
C SER A 93 15.00 -16.16 24.62
N SER A 94 15.88 -15.79 25.55
CA SER A 94 16.14 -16.51 26.81
C SER A 94 15.18 -16.19 27.95
N LEU A 95 14.29 -15.22 27.80
CA LEU A 95 13.22 -15.01 28.76
C LEU A 95 12.09 -16.01 28.49
N ASN A 96 12.29 -17.27 28.89
CA ASN A 96 11.16 -18.10 29.25
C ASN A 96 10.38 -17.31 30.29
N GLN A 97 9.15 -16.92 29.97
CA GLN A 97 8.27 -16.27 30.92
C GLN A 97 8.20 -17.19 32.14
N MET A 98 8.60 -16.69 33.29
CA MET A 98 8.48 -17.40 34.54
C MET A 98 6.99 -17.37 34.90
N TYR A 99 6.28 -18.45 34.58
CA TYR A 99 4.90 -18.62 35.01
C TYR A 99 4.90 -19.05 36.48
N LEU A 100 4.30 -18.23 37.33
CA LEU A 100 3.89 -18.65 38.66
C LEU A 100 2.59 -19.44 38.47
N TYR A 101 2.63 -20.75 38.69
CA TYR A 101 1.44 -21.58 38.65
C TYR A 101 0.76 -21.60 40.02
N ASP A 102 -0.54 -21.35 40.10
CA ASP A 102 -1.34 -21.48 41.33
C ASP A 102 -1.55 -22.94 41.73
N SER A 103 -1.21 -23.91 40.86
CA SER A 103 -1.31 -25.35 41.09
C SER A 103 -0.09 -26.06 40.46
N TYR A 104 0.22 -27.24 40.97
CA TYR A 104 1.27 -28.10 40.40
C TYR A 104 1.02 -28.34 38.91
N PRO A 105 1.93 -27.98 38.02
CA PRO A 105 1.80 -28.34 36.62
C PRO A 105 2.00 -29.85 36.47
N ASP A 106 1.16 -30.48 35.61
CA ASP A 106 1.24 -31.93 35.34
C ASP A 106 2.52 -32.35 34.63
N ASP A 107 3.29 -31.40 34.10
CA ASP A 107 4.55 -31.60 33.40
C ASP A 107 5.72 -31.27 34.35
N GLU A 108 6.42 -32.28 34.82
CA GLU A 108 7.60 -32.14 35.71
C GLU A 108 8.70 -31.23 35.14
N SER A 109 8.82 -31.15 33.81
CA SER A 109 9.80 -30.29 33.16
C SER A 109 9.53 -28.78 33.36
N LYS A 110 8.30 -28.42 33.78
CA LYS A 110 7.87 -27.05 34.05
C LYS A 110 7.87 -26.70 35.53
N GLN A 111 8.20 -27.64 36.41
CA GLN A 111 8.20 -27.42 37.84
C GLN A 111 9.44 -26.62 38.26
N VAL A 112 9.20 -25.50 38.94
CA VAL A 112 10.26 -24.65 39.53
C VAL A 112 10.18 -24.81 41.06
N TYR A 113 11.24 -25.34 41.66
CA TYR A 113 11.31 -25.50 43.11
C TYR A 113 12.05 -24.31 43.72
N LEU A 114 11.40 -23.61 44.63
CA LEU A 114 12.02 -22.56 45.45
C LEU A 114 12.39 -23.16 46.82
N TYR A 115 13.63 -23.18 47.15
CA TYR A 115 14.15 -23.59 48.48
C TYR A 115 14.51 -22.34 49.29
N THR A 116 14.14 -22.35 50.56
CA THR A 116 14.57 -21.31 51.49
C THR A 116 16.02 -21.54 51.91
N GLU A 117 16.75 -20.46 52.17
CA GLU A 117 18.12 -20.52 52.66
C GLU A 117 18.16 -21.34 53.96
N GLY A 118 19.01 -22.37 54.02
CA GLY A 118 19.12 -23.28 55.15
C GLY A 118 18.30 -24.58 55.07
N SER A 119 17.61 -24.85 53.96
CA SER A 119 17.00 -26.18 53.73
C SER A 119 18.06 -27.23 53.46
N GLU A 120 17.89 -28.47 54.00
CA GLU A 120 18.83 -29.58 53.76
C GLU A 120 18.84 -30.08 52.30
N ASN A 121 17.96 -29.59 51.48
CA ASN A 121 17.89 -29.89 50.07
C ASN A 121 18.87 -29.01 49.28
N ALA A 122 19.61 -29.61 48.38
CA ALA A 122 20.56 -28.90 47.54
C ALA A 122 19.93 -27.68 46.90
N PRO A 123 20.60 -26.54 46.83
CA PRO A 123 20.06 -25.36 46.21
C PRO A 123 19.75 -25.70 44.75
N VAL A 124 18.52 -25.47 44.33
CA VAL A 124 18.17 -25.53 42.92
C VAL A 124 18.90 -24.38 42.25
N TYR A 125 19.92 -24.73 41.50
CA TYR A 125 20.55 -23.77 40.60
C TYR A 125 19.47 -23.33 39.60
N TRP A 126 19.33 -22.04 39.44
CA TRP A 126 18.56 -21.45 38.36
C TRP A 126 19.19 -21.85 37.02
N GLY A 127 18.98 -23.11 36.63
CA GLY A 127 19.44 -23.62 35.35
C GLY A 127 18.32 -23.35 34.35
N PHE A 128 18.48 -22.36 33.52
CA PHE A 128 17.68 -22.24 32.30
C PHE A 128 18.04 -23.45 31.41
N GLN A 129 17.30 -24.56 31.56
CA GLN A 129 17.38 -25.66 30.61
C GLN A 129 16.79 -25.21 29.31
N GLY A 130 17.59 -25.06 28.28
CA GLY A 130 17.20 -25.09 26.90
C GLY A 130 17.44 -23.87 26.02
N ALA A 131 18.01 -22.78 26.53
CA ALA A 131 18.40 -21.68 25.63
C ALA A 131 19.88 -21.80 25.27
N THR A 132 20.18 -22.48 24.20
CA THR A 132 21.56 -22.59 23.67
C THR A 132 22.03 -21.37 22.90
N SER A 133 21.25 -20.32 22.78
CA SER A 133 21.65 -19.04 22.19
C SER A 133 21.00 -17.86 22.90
N ASN A 134 21.80 -16.95 23.43
CA ASN A 134 21.37 -15.61 23.83
C ASN A 134 21.09 -14.80 22.56
N GLU A 135 20.03 -15.13 21.86
CA GLU A 135 19.65 -14.41 20.66
C GLU A 135 18.69 -13.26 21.01
N THR A 136 19.07 -12.06 20.62
CA THR A 136 18.22 -10.89 20.74
C THR A 136 17.22 -10.90 19.56
N ILE A 137 15.94 -10.85 19.87
CA ILE A 137 14.89 -10.75 18.86
C ILE A 137 14.47 -9.29 18.76
N VAL A 138 14.54 -8.74 17.57
CA VAL A 138 14.05 -7.41 17.23
C VAL A 138 12.77 -7.58 16.41
N SER A 139 11.61 -7.38 17.03
CA SER A 139 10.31 -7.43 16.34
C SER A 139 9.99 -6.05 15.78
N VAL A 140 9.74 -5.99 14.49
CA VAL A 140 9.49 -4.76 13.75
C VAL A 140 8.18 -4.85 12.97
N PRO A 141 7.44 -3.74 12.82
CA PRO A 141 6.29 -3.69 11.94
C PRO A 141 6.69 -3.98 10.49
N VAL A 142 5.85 -4.72 9.76
CA VAL A 142 6.08 -5.01 8.34
C VAL A 142 6.13 -3.72 7.51
N GLU A 143 5.40 -2.70 7.90
CA GLU A 143 5.38 -1.39 7.27
C GLU A 143 6.74 -0.68 7.31
N LEU A 144 7.53 -0.90 8.35
CA LEU A 144 8.88 -0.35 8.44
C LEU A 144 9.80 -0.96 7.37
N GLN A 145 9.70 -2.27 7.14
CA GLN A 145 10.52 -2.97 6.15
C GLN A 145 10.18 -2.54 4.73
N TYR A 146 8.90 -2.36 4.47
CA TYR A 146 8.37 -2.11 3.12
C TYR A 146 7.78 -0.71 2.95
N SER A 147 8.02 0.21 3.89
CA SER A 147 7.57 1.59 3.77
C SER A 147 8.12 2.24 2.48
N GLY A 148 7.23 2.73 1.63
CA GLY A 148 7.58 3.23 0.30
C GLY A 148 7.58 2.19 -0.83
N ALA A 149 7.37 0.91 -0.52
CA ALA A 149 7.18 -0.17 -1.49
C ALA A 149 5.78 -0.81 -1.40
N VAL A 150 4.79 -0.04 -0.95
CA VAL A 150 3.39 -0.49 -0.93
C VAL A 150 2.90 -0.64 -2.36
N ILE A 151 2.54 -1.86 -2.74
CA ILE A 151 1.96 -2.14 -4.05
C ILE A 151 0.45 -2.13 -3.90
N TYR A 152 -0.20 -1.13 -4.45
CA TYR A 152 -1.63 -0.90 -4.26
C TYR A 152 -2.49 -1.75 -5.17
N ASN A 153 -2.06 -1.95 -6.41
CA ASN A 153 -2.85 -2.66 -7.40
C ASN A 153 -1.97 -3.31 -8.45
N ALA A 154 -2.50 -4.34 -9.11
CA ALA A 154 -1.86 -5.00 -10.23
C ALA A 154 -2.88 -5.41 -11.28
N VAL A 155 -2.43 -5.46 -12.52
CA VAL A 155 -3.23 -5.89 -13.65
C VAL A 155 -2.40 -6.81 -14.55
N SER A 156 -3.01 -7.89 -15.02
CA SER A 156 -2.41 -8.77 -16.03
C SER A 156 -2.99 -8.47 -17.41
N VAL A 157 -2.16 -8.01 -18.32
CA VAL A 157 -2.56 -7.71 -19.68
C VAL A 157 -2.65 -9.02 -20.48
N PRO A 158 -3.80 -9.39 -21.06
CA PRO A 158 -3.92 -10.63 -21.82
C PRO A 158 -2.92 -10.69 -22.97
N GLY A 159 -2.06 -11.71 -22.99
CA GLY A 159 -0.97 -11.85 -23.96
C GLY A 159 0.19 -10.87 -23.78
N GLY A 160 0.25 -10.18 -22.66
CA GLY A 160 1.28 -9.22 -22.28
C GLY A 160 1.77 -9.44 -20.85
N PRO A 161 2.46 -8.44 -20.29
CA PRO A 161 2.99 -8.50 -18.93
C PRO A 161 1.90 -8.39 -17.86
N THR A 162 2.27 -8.76 -16.65
CA THR A 162 1.58 -8.30 -15.43
C THR A 162 2.31 -7.07 -14.92
N ILE A 163 1.54 -6.04 -14.59
CA ILE A 163 2.07 -4.75 -14.10
C ILE A 163 1.42 -4.45 -12.76
N ALA A 164 2.26 -4.20 -11.77
CA ALA A 164 1.84 -3.73 -10.44
C ALA A 164 2.35 -2.30 -10.22
N ILE A 165 1.63 -1.52 -9.43
CA ILE A 165 2.03 -0.14 -9.13
C ILE A 165 2.16 0.10 -7.64
N SER A 166 3.14 0.90 -7.30
CA SER A 166 3.27 1.59 -6.02
C SER A 166 3.10 3.10 -6.22
N ASP A 167 3.35 3.88 -5.17
CA ASP A 167 3.20 5.34 -5.20
C ASP A 167 3.80 6.01 -6.45
N LYS A 168 5.01 5.62 -6.84
CA LYS A 168 5.76 6.27 -7.93
C LYS A 168 6.41 5.29 -8.92
N THR A 169 6.17 4.00 -8.75
CA THR A 169 6.89 2.97 -9.51
C THR A 169 5.94 1.92 -10.06
N ALA A 170 6.12 1.56 -11.31
CA ALA A 170 5.53 0.38 -11.92
C ALA A 170 6.52 -0.78 -11.90
N TYR A 171 6.05 -1.95 -11.52
CA TYR A 171 6.76 -3.23 -11.52
C TYR A 171 6.19 -4.08 -12.65
N ILE A 172 7.03 -4.50 -13.58
CA ILE A 172 6.60 -5.18 -14.82
C ILE A 172 7.22 -6.57 -14.84
N THR A 173 6.40 -7.60 -14.94
CA THR A 173 6.84 -8.98 -15.06
C THR A 173 6.24 -9.67 -16.30
N ASN A 174 7.05 -10.49 -16.97
CA ASN A 174 6.62 -11.37 -18.04
C ASN A 174 6.63 -12.86 -17.64
N ASN A 175 6.99 -13.15 -16.38
CA ASN A 175 7.20 -14.51 -15.89
C ASN A 175 6.62 -14.71 -14.47
N ASN A 176 5.47 -14.08 -14.23
CA ASN A 176 4.68 -14.28 -13.01
C ASN A 176 5.47 -14.00 -11.72
N TRP A 177 6.24 -12.93 -11.70
CA TRP A 177 7.08 -12.46 -10.58
C TRP A 177 8.36 -13.27 -10.30
N LEU A 178 8.74 -14.22 -11.14
CA LEU A 178 10.07 -14.83 -11.04
C LEU A 178 11.17 -13.76 -11.16
N SER A 179 10.94 -12.78 -12.02
CA SER A 179 11.71 -11.54 -12.12
C SER A 179 10.79 -10.39 -12.55
N TYR A 180 11.20 -9.17 -12.25
CA TYR A 180 10.51 -7.97 -12.68
C TYR A 180 11.49 -6.85 -13.01
N LYS A 181 11.01 -5.89 -13.77
CA LYS A 181 11.70 -4.63 -14.01
C LYS A 181 10.90 -3.49 -13.39
N THR A 182 11.59 -2.44 -12.98
CA THR A 182 10.97 -1.24 -12.42
C THR A 182 11.00 -0.08 -13.40
N VAL A 183 9.93 0.67 -13.46
CA VAL A 183 9.80 1.89 -14.25
C VAL A 183 9.24 2.99 -13.36
N VAL A 184 9.90 4.14 -13.35
CA VAL A 184 9.42 5.30 -12.59
C VAL A 184 8.24 5.93 -13.34
N LEU A 185 7.14 6.11 -12.62
CA LEU A 185 5.95 6.78 -13.12
C LEU A 185 6.14 8.30 -13.14
N PRO A 186 5.48 9.03 -14.04
CA PRO A 186 5.50 10.49 -14.05
C PRO A 186 5.08 11.06 -12.70
N ASN A 187 5.68 12.19 -12.34
CA ASN A 187 5.36 12.87 -11.09
C ASN A 187 4.66 14.21 -11.37
N ASN A 188 3.91 14.71 -10.38
CA ASN A 188 3.38 16.06 -10.42
C ASN A 188 4.46 17.09 -10.07
N ALA A 189 4.19 18.38 -10.32
CA ALA A 189 5.14 19.47 -10.08
C ALA A 189 5.62 19.56 -8.62
N ASN A 190 4.88 19.03 -7.68
CA ASN A 190 5.15 19.11 -6.23
C ASN A 190 5.80 17.84 -5.65
N ASP A 191 6.11 16.85 -6.49
CA ASP A 191 6.66 15.55 -6.08
C ASP A 191 5.79 14.76 -5.07
N THR A 192 4.48 14.98 -5.09
CA THR A 192 3.51 14.38 -4.19
C THR A 192 2.62 13.32 -4.84
N ALA A 193 2.92 12.94 -6.07
CA ALA A 193 2.13 11.95 -6.80
C ALA A 193 2.12 10.58 -6.11
N LEU A 194 0.93 10.05 -5.90
CA LEU A 194 0.70 8.73 -5.32
C LEU A 194 -0.28 7.95 -6.20
N TYR A 195 0.24 7.01 -6.99
CA TYR A 195 -0.60 6.15 -7.81
C TYR A 195 -1.21 5.02 -6.98
N LYS A 196 -2.51 4.76 -7.15
CA LYS A 196 -3.27 3.80 -6.33
C LYS A 196 -3.94 2.69 -7.12
N SER A 197 -4.26 2.92 -8.38
CA SER A 197 -4.96 1.93 -9.20
C SER A 197 -4.45 1.92 -10.63
N ILE A 198 -4.46 0.75 -11.24
CA ILE A 198 -4.03 0.52 -12.61
C ILE A 198 -5.03 -0.36 -13.34
N THR A 199 -5.24 -0.09 -14.60
CA THR A 199 -6.05 -0.89 -15.51
C THR A 199 -5.45 -0.92 -16.90
N TYR A 200 -5.99 -1.78 -17.75
CA TYR A 200 -5.78 -1.71 -19.20
C TYR A 200 -7.14 -1.57 -19.90
N SER A 201 -7.12 -0.98 -21.07
CA SER A 201 -8.30 -0.94 -21.94
C SER A 201 -8.13 -1.95 -23.07
N ILE A 202 -9.13 -2.81 -23.24
CA ILE A 202 -9.12 -3.78 -24.35
C ILE A 202 -9.86 -3.19 -25.52
N LYS A 203 -9.22 -3.17 -26.68
CA LYS A 203 -9.95 -3.22 -27.94
C LYS A 203 -9.11 -3.77 -29.09
N GLY A 204 -9.74 -4.68 -29.86
CA GLY A 204 -9.16 -5.25 -31.06
C GLY A 204 -7.93 -6.13 -30.85
N SER A 205 -7.73 -7.14 -31.66
CA SER A 205 -6.62 -8.09 -31.52
C SER A 205 -5.24 -7.52 -31.86
N ASP A 206 -5.14 -6.37 -32.51
CA ASP A 206 -3.95 -5.95 -33.23
C ASP A 206 -3.37 -4.57 -32.81
N GLN A 207 -3.91 -3.92 -31.80
CA GLN A 207 -3.43 -2.60 -31.36
C GLN A 207 -2.79 -2.65 -29.97
N PRO A 208 -1.83 -1.78 -29.66
CA PRO A 208 -1.28 -1.67 -28.32
C PRO A 208 -2.40 -1.32 -27.34
N ARG A 209 -2.50 -2.11 -26.28
CA ARG A 209 -3.51 -1.91 -25.23
C ARG A 209 -3.04 -0.80 -24.31
N PRO A 210 -3.73 0.35 -24.26
CA PRO A 210 -3.32 1.40 -23.35
C PRO A 210 -3.47 0.92 -21.91
N ILE A 211 -2.44 1.19 -21.11
CA ILE A 211 -2.41 0.94 -19.69
C ILE A 211 -2.52 2.28 -18.99
N ILE A 212 -3.43 2.38 -18.03
CA ILE A 212 -3.79 3.63 -17.38
C ILE A 212 -3.61 3.45 -15.87
N ALA A 213 -2.89 4.37 -15.25
CA ALA A 213 -2.74 4.45 -13.82
C ALA A 213 -3.30 5.77 -13.30
N VAL A 214 -3.96 5.73 -12.14
CA VAL A 214 -4.53 6.92 -11.46
C VAL A 214 -4.18 6.91 -9.99
N GLY A 215 -4.26 8.09 -9.38
CA GLY A 215 -4.01 8.27 -7.96
C GLY A 215 -4.42 9.64 -7.46
N ASP A 216 -3.68 10.17 -6.51
CA ASP A 216 -3.97 11.45 -5.87
C ASP A 216 -3.56 12.61 -6.80
N GLY A 217 -4.56 13.21 -7.47
CA GLY A 217 -4.39 14.31 -8.40
C GLY A 217 -3.47 13.99 -9.60
N ILE A 218 -3.31 12.72 -9.96
CA ILE A 218 -2.43 12.30 -11.04
C ILE A 218 -3.00 11.15 -11.85
N SER A 219 -2.71 11.18 -13.15
CA SER A 219 -2.95 10.07 -14.06
C SER A 219 -1.78 9.91 -15.03
N ALA A 220 -1.51 8.67 -15.42
CA ALA A 220 -0.51 8.35 -16.43
C ALA A 220 -1.00 7.26 -17.37
N ILE A 221 -0.49 7.29 -18.60
CA ILE A 221 -0.82 6.31 -19.63
C ILE A 221 0.45 5.75 -20.27
N SER A 222 0.41 4.47 -20.59
CA SER A 222 1.44 3.76 -21.37
C SER A 222 0.80 3.08 -22.57
N PHE A 223 1.47 3.16 -23.74
CA PHE A 223 1.06 2.49 -24.97
C PHE A 223 2.00 1.34 -25.37
N ASP A 224 3.05 1.10 -24.61
CA ASP A 224 4.13 0.14 -24.85
C ASP A 224 4.27 -0.92 -23.75
N MET A 225 3.14 -1.37 -23.23
CA MET A 225 3.09 -2.41 -22.16
C MET A 225 3.80 -2.01 -20.86
N GLY A 226 3.76 -0.71 -20.51
CA GLY A 226 4.33 -0.18 -19.27
C GLY A 226 5.80 0.24 -19.37
N GLU A 227 6.43 0.12 -20.54
CA GLU A 227 7.83 0.47 -20.75
C GLU A 227 8.09 1.97 -20.58
N THR A 228 7.19 2.78 -21.12
CA THR A 228 7.21 4.24 -20.93
C THR A 228 5.85 4.77 -20.53
N TRP A 229 5.84 5.84 -19.76
CA TRP A 229 4.64 6.44 -19.24
C TRP A 229 4.59 7.94 -19.52
N LYS A 230 3.42 8.42 -19.85
CA LYS A 230 3.14 9.84 -20.07
C LYS A 230 2.10 10.32 -19.07
N ALA A 231 2.38 11.43 -18.39
CA ALA A 231 1.38 12.10 -17.55
C ALA A 231 0.21 12.60 -18.39
N VAL A 232 -0.99 12.52 -17.84
CA VAL A 232 -2.23 13.04 -18.42
C VAL A 232 -2.84 13.98 -17.39
N ASP A 233 -3.32 15.15 -17.85
CA ASP A 233 -4.00 16.10 -16.99
C ASP A 233 -5.19 15.43 -16.27
N PHE A 234 -5.21 15.55 -14.95
CA PHE A 234 -6.16 14.88 -14.10
C PHE A 234 -6.63 15.81 -12.98
N PRO A 235 -7.91 15.79 -12.60
CA PRO A 235 -8.40 16.67 -11.55
C PRO A 235 -7.77 16.31 -10.19
N GLU A 236 -7.69 17.31 -9.33
CA GLU A 236 -7.28 17.13 -7.94
C GLU A 236 -8.26 16.20 -7.21
N GLY A 237 -7.74 15.36 -6.34
CA GLY A 237 -8.51 14.44 -5.51
C GLY A 237 -7.94 13.04 -5.49
N ASP A 238 -8.33 12.27 -4.48
CA ASP A 238 -7.85 10.91 -4.23
C ASP A 238 -8.69 9.89 -5.01
N TYR A 239 -8.26 9.59 -6.25
CA TYR A 239 -8.87 8.56 -7.08
C TYR A 239 -8.25 7.21 -6.77
N THR A 240 -9.04 6.34 -6.16
CA THR A 240 -8.58 5.07 -5.59
C THR A 240 -8.76 3.88 -6.51
N LYS A 241 -9.61 3.98 -7.54
CA LYS A 241 -9.86 2.88 -8.47
C LYS A 241 -10.06 3.38 -9.89
N VAL A 242 -9.45 2.67 -10.84
CA VAL A 242 -9.67 2.86 -12.28
C VAL A 242 -9.97 1.52 -12.93
N VAL A 243 -10.91 1.51 -13.85
CA VAL A 243 -11.31 0.32 -14.60
C VAL A 243 -11.42 0.66 -16.08
N GLY A 244 -10.79 -0.17 -16.91
CA GLY A 244 -10.86 -0.06 -18.36
C GLY A 244 -12.07 -0.80 -18.93
N SER A 245 -12.46 -0.45 -20.14
CA SER A 245 -13.46 -1.19 -20.90
C SER A 245 -12.88 -2.51 -21.41
N TYR A 246 -13.52 -3.62 -21.04
CA TYR A 246 -13.14 -4.95 -21.54
C TYR A 246 -13.91 -5.38 -22.78
N LEU A 247 -14.90 -4.60 -23.24
CA LEU A 247 -15.96 -5.12 -24.07
C LEU A 247 -15.70 -4.93 -25.55
N SER A 248 -15.98 -5.99 -26.32
CA SER A 248 -15.61 -6.15 -27.71
C SER A 248 -16.52 -5.40 -28.71
N ASN A 249 -17.64 -4.84 -28.27
CA ASN A 249 -18.69 -4.35 -29.18
C ASN A 249 -18.70 -2.85 -29.42
N VAL A 250 -17.88 -2.10 -28.69
CA VAL A 250 -17.77 -0.65 -28.90
C VAL A 250 -16.91 -0.38 -30.14
N SER A 251 -17.27 0.62 -30.96
CA SER A 251 -16.60 1.01 -32.20
C SER A 251 -15.07 1.13 -32.05
N ILE A 252 -14.35 0.80 -33.09
CA ILE A 252 -12.89 0.56 -33.09
C ILE A 252 -12.06 1.75 -32.59
N ASP A 253 -12.64 2.93 -32.50
CA ASP A 253 -11.88 4.17 -32.37
C ASP A 253 -11.85 4.76 -30.94
N ASN A 254 -12.64 4.25 -29.99
CA ASN A 254 -12.78 4.85 -28.68
C ASN A 254 -12.45 3.85 -27.56
N HIS A 255 -11.26 4.00 -26.98
CA HIS A 255 -10.90 3.32 -25.72
C HIS A 255 -11.23 4.21 -24.54
N TYR A 256 -11.79 3.68 -23.47
CA TYR A 256 -12.07 4.46 -22.29
C TYR A 256 -11.75 3.70 -20.99
N ALA A 257 -11.53 4.49 -19.97
CA ALA A 257 -11.42 4.02 -18.61
C ALA A 257 -12.22 4.97 -17.71
N ILE A 258 -12.72 4.44 -16.60
CA ILE A 258 -13.41 5.24 -15.61
C ILE A 258 -12.63 5.17 -14.31
N ALA A 259 -12.38 6.35 -13.71
CA ALA A 259 -11.75 6.50 -12.41
C ALA A 259 -12.79 6.99 -11.39
N ILE A 260 -12.73 6.42 -10.19
CA ILE A 260 -13.54 6.81 -9.04
C ILE A 260 -12.69 7.05 -7.81
N GLY A 261 -13.21 7.91 -6.92
CA GLY A 261 -12.66 8.20 -5.59
C GLY A 261 -13.78 8.55 -4.63
N ASP A 262 -13.53 8.39 -3.33
CA ASP A 262 -14.57 8.66 -2.32
C ASP A 262 -14.97 10.13 -2.31
N GLY A 263 -16.27 10.38 -2.46
CA GLY A 263 -16.84 11.72 -2.54
C GLY A 263 -16.48 12.51 -3.80
N LEU A 264 -15.77 11.91 -4.77
CA LEU A 264 -15.33 12.56 -5.99
C LEU A 264 -16.26 12.22 -7.17
N GLN A 265 -16.41 13.18 -8.08
CA GLN A 265 -17.11 12.95 -9.35
C GLN A 265 -16.36 11.89 -10.15
N PRO A 266 -17.02 10.80 -10.61
CA PRO A 266 -16.41 9.85 -11.51
C PRO A 266 -15.87 10.51 -12.78
N MET A 267 -14.67 10.12 -13.19
CA MET A 267 -14.02 10.65 -14.39
C MET A 267 -13.93 9.59 -15.47
N ALA A 268 -14.32 9.93 -16.69
CA ALA A 268 -14.13 9.08 -17.86
C ALA A 268 -12.95 9.58 -18.70
N MET A 269 -12.02 8.69 -19.02
CA MET A 269 -10.92 8.99 -19.95
C MET A 269 -11.38 8.78 -21.37
N TYR A 270 -11.22 9.80 -22.19
CA TYR A 270 -11.36 9.76 -23.62
C TYR A 270 -10.00 9.55 -24.29
N LEU A 271 -9.89 8.52 -25.13
CA LEU A 271 -8.71 8.20 -25.89
C LEU A 271 -9.02 8.31 -27.38
N ASP A 272 -8.59 9.39 -27.98
CA ASP A 272 -8.58 9.51 -29.45
C ASP A 272 -7.24 9.00 -29.98
N LEU A 273 -7.23 7.73 -30.39
CA LEU A 273 -6.03 7.08 -30.92
C LEU A 273 -5.58 7.67 -32.26
N LEU A 274 -6.49 8.25 -33.03
CA LEU A 274 -6.19 8.83 -34.34
C LEU A 274 -5.40 10.14 -34.19
N ASN A 275 -5.80 10.97 -33.24
CA ASN A 275 -5.16 12.26 -32.97
C ASN A 275 -4.16 12.21 -31.82
N GLY A 276 -4.05 11.07 -31.12
CA GLY A 276 -3.14 10.88 -29.97
C GLY A 276 -3.50 11.74 -28.78
N THR A 277 -4.77 12.20 -28.68
CA THR A 277 -5.23 13.03 -27.55
C THR A 277 -5.84 12.16 -26.45
N GLN A 278 -5.52 12.50 -25.21
CA GLN A 278 -6.05 11.85 -24.02
C GLN A 278 -6.60 12.93 -23.09
N THR A 279 -7.85 12.81 -22.72
CA THR A 279 -8.50 13.78 -21.81
C THR A 279 -9.41 13.06 -20.84
N TRP A 280 -9.41 13.49 -19.58
CA TRP A 280 -10.38 13.11 -18.60
C TRP A 280 -11.54 14.11 -18.58
N LYS A 281 -12.75 13.60 -18.52
CA LYS A 281 -13.98 14.39 -18.40
C LYS A 281 -14.85 13.87 -17.27
N PRO A 282 -15.52 14.75 -16.52
CA PRO A 282 -16.48 14.29 -15.51
C PRO A 282 -17.62 13.51 -16.18
N LEU A 283 -18.00 12.41 -15.57
CA LEU A 283 -19.15 11.61 -15.99
C LEU A 283 -20.39 12.20 -15.33
N GLU A 284 -21.07 13.08 -16.04
CA GLU A 284 -22.24 13.80 -15.53
C GLU A 284 -23.44 12.85 -15.35
N GLY A 285 -24.27 13.11 -14.32
CA GLY A 285 -25.48 12.33 -14.04
C GLY A 285 -25.29 11.13 -13.15
N ILE A 286 -24.05 10.85 -12.69
CA ILE A 286 -23.73 9.81 -11.71
C ILE A 286 -23.34 10.45 -10.37
N GLY A 287 -23.73 9.81 -9.26
CA GLY A 287 -23.32 10.24 -7.92
C GLY A 287 -21.81 10.14 -7.67
N SER A 288 -21.35 10.68 -6.55
CA SER A 288 -19.93 10.74 -6.17
C SER A 288 -19.53 9.78 -5.03
N SER A 289 -20.44 8.93 -4.55
CA SER A 289 -20.23 8.10 -3.37
C SER A 289 -20.14 6.61 -3.73
N TYR A 290 -19.17 6.26 -4.58
CA TYR A 290 -18.91 4.86 -4.94
C TYR A 290 -17.60 4.37 -4.38
N THR A 291 -17.61 3.14 -3.87
CA THR A 291 -16.44 2.45 -3.28
C THR A 291 -15.72 1.57 -4.29
N SER A 292 -16.45 1.06 -5.29
CA SER A 292 -15.85 0.20 -6.31
C SER A 292 -16.62 0.32 -7.64
N ILE A 293 -15.94 -0.11 -8.70
CA ILE A 293 -16.45 -0.16 -10.06
C ILE A 293 -15.90 -1.39 -10.77
N CYS A 294 -16.71 -2.02 -11.62
CA CYS A 294 -16.26 -3.07 -12.54
C CYS A 294 -16.98 -2.95 -13.90
N PRO A 295 -16.41 -3.50 -14.98
CA PRO A 295 -17.04 -3.50 -16.30
C PRO A 295 -18.24 -4.46 -16.33
N TYR A 296 -19.24 -4.14 -17.11
CA TYR A 296 -20.41 -4.98 -17.28
C TYR A 296 -21.03 -4.77 -18.66
N LYS A 297 -21.12 -5.83 -19.48
CA LYS A 297 -21.64 -5.73 -20.86
C LYS A 297 -21.09 -4.52 -21.62
N ASP A 298 -21.93 -3.59 -22.00
CA ASP A 298 -21.61 -2.37 -22.76
C ASP A 298 -21.42 -1.15 -21.84
N GLY A 299 -21.18 -1.36 -20.55
CA GLY A 299 -21.07 -0.29 -19.58
C GLY A 299 -20.25 -0.65 -18.34
N PHE A 300 -20.57 0.01 -17.24
CA PHE A 300 -19.91 -0.16 -15.95
C PHE A 300 -20.94 -0.28 -14.85
N VAL A 301 -20.62 -1.07 -13.85
CA VAL A 301 -21.35 -1.14 -12.59
C VAL A 301 -20.56 -0.41 -11.53
N PHE A 302 -21.15 0.65 -11.01
CA PHE A 302 -20.70 1.38 -9.84
C PHE A 302 -21.33 0.78 -8.60
N MET A 303 -20.61 0.70 -7.51
CA MET A 303 -21.07 0.08 -6.28
C MET A 303 -20.74 0.94 -5.06
N ASN A 304 -21.67 0.98 -4.11
CA ASN A 304 -21.43 1.44 -2.75
C ASN A 304 -22.02 0.45 -1.72
N ASP A 305 -22.09 0.85 -0.45
CA ASP A 305 -22.52 -0.02 0.66
C ASP A 305 -23.95 -0.58 0.53
N SER A 306 -24.80 0.03 -0.29
CA SER A 306 -26.23 -0.29 -0.33
C SER A 306 -26.81 -0.53 -1.72
N GLN A 307 -26.08 -0.13 -2.75
CA GLN A 307 -26.62 -0.18 -4.12
C GLN A 307 -25.54 -0.41 -5.16
N MET A 308 -25.96 -0.93 -6.28
CA MET A 308 -25.22 -0.94 -7.53
C MET A 308 -25.94 -0.11 -8.58
N GLU A 309 -25.19 0.61 -9.39
CA GLU A 309 -25.71 1.38 -10.51
C GLU A 309 -25.04 0.93 -11.80
N LEU A 310 -25.83 0.39 -12.72
CA LEU A 310 -25.37 0.09 -14.08
C LEU A 310 -25.45 1.36 -14.90
N VAL A 311 -24.37 1.69 -15.57
CA VAL A 311 -24.28 2.82 -16.46
C VAL A 311 -23.78 2.34 -17.82
N GLU A 312 -24.60 2.52 -18.83
CA GLU A 312 -24.27 2.26 -20.23
C GLU A 312 -23.86 3.57 -20.90
N LEU A 313 -22.76 3.56 -21.63
CA LEU A 313 -22.21 4.71 -22.31
C LEU A 313 -22.31 4.56 -23.81
N ASP A 314 -22.60 5.66 -24.50
CA ASP A 314 -22.47 5.73 -25.97
C ASP A 314 -20.99 5.98 -26.39
N ASN A 315 -20.77 6.03 -27.69
CA ASN A 315 -19.45 6.31 -28.26
C ASN A 315 -18.90 7.72 -27.93
N ASN A 316 -19.74 8.60 -27.38
CA ASN A 316 -19.38 9.96 -26.97
C ASN A 316 -19.25 10.11 -25.47
N TYR A 317 -19.26 9.00 -24.70
CA TYR A 317 -19.21 8.95 -23.23
C TYR A 317 -20.41 9.59 -22.55
N GLN A 318 -21.53 9.68 -23.25
CA GLN A 318 -22.78 10.10 -22.67
C GLN A 318 -23.51 8.89 -22.10
N ILE A 319 -24.13 9.06 -20.96
CA ILE A 319 -24.96 8.03 -20.35
C ILE A 319 -26.20 7.84 -21.22
N VAL A 320 -26.31 6.64 -21.77
CA VAL A 320 -27.49 6.24 -22.57
C VAL A 320 -28.55 5.62 -21.67
N ASN A 321 -28.13 4.90 -20.69
CA ASN A 321 -28.99 4.21 -19.74
C ASN A 321 -28.32 4.15 -18.37
N SER A 322 -29.13 4.32 -17.31
CA SER A 322 -28.71 4.11 -15.93
C SER A 322 -29.80 3.33 -15.19
N SER A 323 -29.39 2.33 -14.44
CA SER A 323 -30.30 1.50 -13.66
C SER A 323 -29.69 1.21 -12.29
N VAL A 324 -30.39 1.64 -11.25
CA VAL A 324 -29.98 1.46 -9.86
C VAL A 324 -30.71 0.28 -9.25
N LYS A 325 -29.98 -0.60 -8.56
CA LYS A 325 -30.52 -1.73 -7.79
C LYS A 325 -29.95 -1.74 -6.39
N SER A 326 -30.78 -2.09 -5.42
CA SER A 326 -30.34 -2.26 -4.04
C SER A 326 -29.56 -3.56 -3.88
N LEU A 327 -28.39 -3.47 -3.25
CA LEU A 327 -27.66 -4.63 -2.79
C LEU A 327 -28.29 -5.19 -1.50
N PRO A 328 -28.15 -6.49 -1.21
CA PRO A 328 -28.45 -7.04 0.10
C PRO A 328 -27.71 -6.26 1.19
N TYR A 329 -28.30 -6.18 2.39
CA TYR A 329 -27.70 -5.42 3.50
C TYR A 329 -26.27 -5.88 3.79
N GLY A 330 -25.32 -4.95 3.82
CA GLY A 330 -23.90 -5.22 4.11
C GLY A 330 -23.00 -4.01 3.86
N LEU A 331 -21.72 -4.14 4.19
CA LEU A 331 -20.65 -3.19 3.86
C LEU A 331 -19.81 -3.80 2.74
N TYR A 332 -20.01 -3.32 1.54
CA TYR A 332 -19.31 -3.81 0.35
C TYR A 332 -18.07 -2.96 0.05
N TYR A 333 -16.96 -3.63 -0.29
CA TYR A 333 -15.69 -2.98 -0.59
C TYR A 333 -15.24 -3.14 -2.03
N ASP A 334 -15.59 -4.26 -2.68
CA ASP A 334 -15.13 -4.51 -4.03
C ASP A 334 -16.12 -5.33 -4.84
N CYS A 335 -16.05 -5.17 -6.16
CA CYS A 335 -16.82 -5.93 -7.12
C CYS A 335 -15.96 -6.38 -8.30
N ALA A 336 -16.32 -7.51 -8.89
CA ALA A 336 -15.70 -8.03 -10.09
C ALA A 336 -16.75 -8.64 -11.02
N ALA A 337 -16.45 -8.55 -12.32
CA ALA A 337 -17.22 -9.24 -13.36
C ALA A 337 -16.47 -10.46 -13.87
N ASP A 338 -17.19 -11.43 -14.43
CA ASP A 338 -16.61 -12.54 -15.19
C ASP A 338 -16.02 -12.06 -16.53
N SER A 339 -15.34 -12.94 -17.25
CA SER A 339 -14.71 -12.59 -18.55
C SER A 339 -15.69 -12.14 -19.64
N THR A 340 -16.97 -12.45 -19.47
CA THR A 340 -18.03 -12.04 -20.41
C THR A 340 -18.68 -10.72 -20.00
N GLY A 341 -18.39 -10.22 -18.80
CA GLY A 341 -19.01 -9.03 -18.21
C GLY A 341 -20.51 -9.20 -17.94
N THR A 342 -21.00 -10.43 -17.80
CA THR A 342 -22.43 -10.71 -17.60
C THR A 342 -22.79 -11.13 -16.19
N ARG A 343 -21.79 -11.55 -15.40
CA ARG A 343 -21.98 -11.99 -14.02
C ARG A 343 -21.13 -11.15 -13.11
N LEU A 344 -21.73 -10.69 -12.03
CA LEU A 344 -21.11 -9.80 -11.07
C LEU A 344 -21.05 -10.46 -9.70
N VAL A 345 -19.98 -10.20 -8.97
CA VAL A 345 -19.79 -10.60 -7.59
C VAL A 345 -19.39 -9.39 -6.76
N PHE A 346 -19.95 -9.27 -5.58
CA PHE A 346 -19.70 -8.21 -4.62
C PHE A 346 -19.19 -8.82 -3.33
N VAL A 347 -18.14 -8.26 -2.76
CA VAL A 347 -17.55 -8.73 -1.50
C VAL A 347 -17.34 -7.58 -0.53
N GLY A 348 -17.34 -7.90 0.76
CA GLY A 348 -17.20 -6.89 1.78
C GLY A 348 -16.90 -7.46 3.16
N LYS A 349 -17.59 -6.94 4.18
CA LYS A 349 -17.42 -7.33 5.58
C LYS A 349 -18.55 -8.25 6.02
N GLY A 350 -18.19 -9.39 6.58
CA GLY A 350 -19.13 -10.31 7.18
C GLY A 350 -20.10 -10.91 6.17
N SER A 351 -21.39 -10.59 6.29
CA SER A 351 -22.43 -11.09 5.40
C SER A 351 -22.60 -10.31 4.09
N ALA A 352 -21.75 -9.33 3.82
CA ALA A 352 -21.80 -8.52 2.61
C ALA A 352 -21.19 -9.25 1.40
N TYR A 353 -21.85 -10.33 0.98
CA TYR A 353 -21.48 -11.10 -0.20
C TYR A 353 -22.72 -11.33 -1.04
N ALA A 354 -22.66 -10.90 -2.29
CA ALA A 354 -23.77 -11.02 -3.20
C ALA A 354 -23.29 -11.43 -4.59
N ALA A 355 -24.14 -12.13 -5.31
CA ALA A 355 -24.02 -12.44 -6.72
C ALA A 355 -25.11 -11.71 -7.50
N SER A 356 -24.86 -11.37 -8.74
CA SER A 356 -25.86 -10.77 -9.61
C SER A 356 -25.96 -11.54 -10.93
N PRO A 357 -26.63 -12.70 -10.95
CA PRO A 357 -27.03 -13.32 -12.19
C PRO A 357 -28.07 -12.43 -12.88
N ASP A 358 -27.90 -12.20 -14.18
CA ASP A 358 -28.83 -11.40 -14.96
C ASP A 358 -29.16 -10.02 -14.37
N TYR A 359 -28.16 -9.41 -13.70
CA TYR A 359 -28.25 -8.08 -13.09
C TYR A 359 -29.23 -7.97 -11.90
N GLU A 360 -29.60 -9.08 -11.29
CA GLU A 360 -30.40 -9.07 -10.06
C GLU A 360 -29.52 -9.47 -8.85
N PRO A 361 -29.19 -8.55 -7.92
CA PRO A 361 -28.32 -8.86 -6.80
C PRO A 361 -29.02 -9.78 -5.79
N VAL A 362 -28.37 -10.88 -5.47
CA VAL A 362 -28.85 -11.89 -4.52
C VAL A 362 -27.76 -12.18 -3.49
N ALA A 363 -28.13 -12.21 -2.23
CA ALA A 363 -27.20 -12.59 -1.17
C ALA A 363 -26.67 -14.02 -1.39
N SER A 364 -25.38 -14.24 -1.17
CA SER A 364 -24.75 -15.55 -1.28
C SER A 364 -25.41 -16.54 -0.30
N SER A 365 -25.72 -17.74 -0.76
CA SER A 365 -26.38 -18.78 0.07
C SER A 365 -25.43 -19.42 1.09
N SER A 366 -24.12 -19.38 0.84
CA SER A 366 -23.07 -19.76 1.77
C SER A 366 -22.05 -18.65 1.86
N PRO A 367 -22.35 -17.60 2.63
CA PRO A 367 -21.47 -16.43 2.77
C PRO A 367 -20.21 -16.80 3.55
N ILE A 368 -19.19 -15.96 3.37
CA ILE A 368 -17.97 -15.98 4.16
C ILE A 368 -18.29 -15.64 5.63
N LEU A 369 -17.52 -16.19 6.55
CA LEU A 369 -17.77 -16.00 7.99
C LEU A 369 -17.71 -14.51 8.40
N PRO A 370 -18.52 -14.09 9.37
CA PRO A 370 -18.72 -12.67 9.73
C PRO A 370 -17.47 -11.93 10.18
N GLU A 371 -16.47 -12.63 10.70
CA GLU A 371 -15.21 -12.05 11.16
C GLU A 371 -14.26 -11.63 10.03
N TYR A 372 -14.50 -12.06 8.82
CA TYR A 372 -13.62 -11.76 7.69
C TYR A 372 -14.01 -10.49 6.96
N VAL A 373 -12.99 -9.76 6.53
CA VAL A 373 -13.11 -8.55 5.73
C VAL A 373 -12.38 -8.77 4.43
N CYS A 374 -13.10 -8.86 3.32
CA CYS A 374 -12.54 -9.02 1.98
C CYS A 374 -12.62 -7.69 1.22
N LYS A 375 -11.45 -7.09 0.98
CA LYS A 375 -11.35 -5.76 0.35
C LYS A 375 -11.08 -5.79 -1.15
N SER A 376 -10.79 -6.96 -1.70
CA SER A 376 -10.52 -7.12 -3.12
C SER A 376 -11.05 -8.45 -3.63
N VAL A 377 -11.62 -8.45 -4.82
CA VAL A 377 -12.14 -9.63 -5.50
C VAL A 377 -11.74 -9.61 -6.97
N THR A 378 -11.47 -10.78 -7.53
CA THR A 378 -11.14 -10.93 -8.95
C THR A 378 -11.83 -12.17 -9.53
N TYR A 379 -12.05 -12.14 -10.82
CA TYR A 379 -12.38 -13.32 -11.61
C TYR A 379 -11.10 -13.93 -12.18
N VAL A 380 -10.98 -15.25 -12.08
CA VAL A 380 -9.84 -16.00 -12.60
C VAL A 380 -10.30 -16.79 -13.83
N PRO A 381 -9.95 -16.37 -15.06
CA PRO A 381 -10.41 -17.01 -16.29
C PRO A 381 -9.95 -18.46 -16.43
N GLN A 382 -8.82 -18.83 -15.81
CA GLN A 382 -8.24 -20.17 -15.89
C GLN A 382 -9.19 -21.28 -15.44
N ASP A 383 -9.91 -21.07 -14.32
CA ASP A 383 -10.82 -22.06 -13.74
C ASP A 383 -12.25 -21.55 -13.61
N GLY A 384 -12.55 -20.36 -14.11
CA GLY A 384 -13.88 -19.76 -14.05
C GLY A 384 -14.33 -19.36 -12.65
N SER A 385 -13.41 -19.18 -11.71
CA SER A 385 -13.73 -18.87 -10.33
C SER A 385 -13.62 -17.39 -9.99
N PHE A 386 -14.44 -16.95 -9.03
CA PHE A 386 -14.19 -15.71 -8.31
C PHE A 386 -13.38 -15.99 -7.06
N ARG A 387 -12.42 -15.13 -6.78
CA ARG A 387 -11.51 -15.26 -5.65
C ARG A 387 -11.40 -13.96 -4.89
N THR A 388 -11.39 -14.08 -3.56
CA THR A 388 -11.15 -12.96 -2.65
C THR A 388 -10.35 -13.46 -1.46
N PHE A 389 -9.67 -12.57 -0.76
CA PHE A 389 -8.87 -12.95 0.41
C PHE A 389 -9.12 -11.98 1.57
N PRO A 390 -9.22 -12.46 2.80
CA PRO A 390 -9.05 -11.70 4.02
C PRO A 390 -7.55 -11.50 4.28
N PHE A 391 -7.18 -10.66 5.24
CA PHE A 391 -5.77 -10.37 5.60
C PHE A 391 -4.95 -11.57 6.12
N TYR A 392 -5.50 -12.80 6.12
CA TYR A 392 -4.84 -14.00 6.62
C TYR A 392 -4.48 -14.95 5.47
N ARG A 393 -3.69 -15.97 5.77
CA ARG A 393 -3.22 -17.01 4.83
C ARG A 393 -4.31 -17.87 4.21
N SER A 394 -5.51 -17.33 4.04
CA SER A 394 -6.67 -18.01 3.52
C SER A 394 -7.29 -17.21 2.39
N MET A 395 -7.83 -17.89 1.45
CA MET A 395 -8.56 -17.33 0.32
C MET A 395 -9.95 -17.96 0.26
N PHE A 396 -10.92 -17.19 -0.17
CA PHE A 396 -12.25 -17.68 -0.46
C PHE A 396 -12.44 -17.81 -1.97
N VAL A 397 -12.96 -18.94 -2.40
CA VAL A 397 -13.17 -19.27 -3.81
C VAL A 397 -14.64 -19.61 -4.04
N SER A 398 -15.21 -18.99 -5.05
CA SER A 398 -16.53 -19.33 -5.58
C SER A 398 -16.40 -19.84 -7.01
N LYS A 399 -16.97 -20.99 -7.29
CA LYS A 399 -17.06 -21.62 -8.63
C LYS A 399 -18.46 -21.54 -9.24
N ASP A 400 -19.39 -20.94 -8.54
CA ASP A 400 -20.80 -20.81 -8.89
C ASP A 400 -21.27 -19.35 -8.95
N ASN A 401 -20.37 -18.49 -9.45
CA ASN A 401 -20.59 -17.07 -9.68
C ASN A 401 -20.99 -16.29 -8.41
N GLY A 402 -20.33 -16.57 -7.28
CA GLY A 402 -20.53 -15.86 -6.02
C GLY A 402 -21.66 -16.40 -5.15
N ASN A 403 -22.39 -17.43 -5.61
CA ASN A 403 -23.51 -17.97 -4.85
C ASN A 403 -23.05 -18.71 -3.57
N THR A 404 -21.97 -19.51 -3.68
CA THR A 404 -21.33 -20.15 -2.52
C THR A 404 -19.82 -19.87 -2.50
N TRP A 405 -19.26 -19.84 -1.29
CA TRP A 405 -17.84 -19.61 -1.07
C TRP A 405 -17.23 -20.73 -0.23
N SER A 406 -16.07 -21.20 -0.65
CA SER A 406 -15.27 -22.19 0.08
C SER A 406 -13.92 -21.61 0.46
N MET A 407 -13.49 -21.84 1.70
CA MET A 407 -12.18 -21.40 2.18
C MET A 407 -11.10 -22.37 1.69
N GLN A 408 -10.00 -21.83 1.17
CA GLN A 408 -8.81 -22.55 0.76
C GLN A 408 -7.58 -21.91 1.41
N GLY A 409 -6.65 -22.72 1.90
CA GLY A 409 -5.35 -22.25 2.34
C GLY A 409 -4.50 -21.75 1.15
N ILE A 410 -3.70 -20.73 1.37
CA ILE A 410 -2.73 -20.25 0.38
C ILE A 410 -1.35 -20.72 0.84
N GLU A 411 -0.74 -21.61 0.07
CA GLU A 411 0.62 -22.08 0.34
C GLU A 411 1.66 -21.03 -0.08
N GLY A 412 2.84 -21.05 0.54
CA GLY A 412 3.96 -20.17 0.17
C GLY A 412 3.84 -18.72 0.62
N ILE A 413 2.79 -18.34 1.31
CA ILE A 413 2.65 -17.02 1.94
C ILE A 413 3.26 -17.09 3.34
N GLU A 414 4.52 -16.66 3.45
CA GLU A 414 5.21 -16.59 4.74
C GLU A 414 5.22 -15.17 5.33
N LYS A 415 5.17 -14.15 4.47
CA LYS A 415 5.36 -12.74 4.82
C LYS A 415 4.40 -11.86 4.00
N GLY A 416 4.20 -10.66 4.48
CA GLY A 416 3.52 -9.60 3.74
C GLY A 416 2.03 -9.43 4.09
N SER A 417 1.56 -8.22 3.87
CA SER A 417 0.16 -7.83 3.91
C SER A 417 -0.27 -7.56 2.46
N TYR A 418 -1.20 -8.34 1.97
CA TYR A 418 -1.69 -8.17 0.59
C TYR A 418 -2.90 -7.25 0.56
N HIS A 419 -2.97 -6.42 -0.46
CA HIS A 419 -4.05 -5.44 -0.65
C HIS A 419 -4.97 -5.80 -1.80
N THR A 420 -4.41 -6.40 -2.85
CA THR A 420 -5.14 -6.66 -4.09
C THR A 420 -4.89 -8.07 -4.60
N ILE A 421 -5.95 -8.69 -5.08
CA ILE A 421 -5.92 -9.93 -5.86
C ILE A 421 -6.22 -9.62 -7.33
N TYR A 422 -5.51 -10.25 -8.24
CA TYR A 422 -5.76 -10.16 -9.67
C TYR A 422 -5.78 -11.54 -10.33
N GLY A 423 -6.62 -11.69 -11.34
CA GLY A 423 -6.75 -12.93 -12.11
C GLY A 423 -5.98 -12.87 -13.42
N THR A 424 -5.53 -14.03 -13.88
CA THR A 424 -4.88 -14.23 -15.17
C THR A 424 -5.43 -15.47 -15.88
N THR A 425 -5.06 -15.67 -17.14
CA THR A 425 -5.37 -16.89 -17.88
C THR A 425 -4.61 -18.12 -17.39
N GLN A 426 -3.63 -17.97 -16.50
CA GLN A 426 -2.83 -19.06 -15.94
C GLN A 426 -3.13 -19.32 -14.46
N GLY A 427 -3.73 -18.35 -13.77
CA GLY A 427 -3.99 -18.45 -12.34
C GLY A 427 -4.32 -17.10 -11.73
N PHE A 428 -3.84 -16.85 -10.52
CA PHE A 428 -4.06 -15.60 -9.81
C PHE A 428 -2.81 -15.12 -9.09
N GLY A 429 -2.75 -13.83 -8.82
CA GLY A 429 -1.69 -13.24 -8.01
C GLY A 429 -2.22 -12.33 -6.93
N LEU A 430 -1.38 -12.08 -5.94
CA LEU A 430 -1.59 -11.15 -4.83
C LEU A 430 -0.46 -10.15 -4.80
N VAL A 431 -0.79 -8.89 -4.53
CA VAL A 431 0.19 -7.83 -4.35
C VAL A 431 -0.15 -7.00 -3.11
N GLY A 432 0.88 -6.45 -2.48
CA GLY A 432 0.70 -5.64 -1.26
C GLY A 432 2.02 -5.18 -0.68
N ASN A 433 2.08 -5.08 0.65
CA ASN A 433 3.28 -4.67 1.33
C ASN A 433 4.30 -5.82 1.33
N GLY A 434 5.42 -5.62 0.67
CA GLY A 434 6.59 -6.46 0.79
C GLY A 434 6.66 -7.70 -0.05
N GLN A 435 5.59 -8.18 -0.62
CA GLN A 435 5.63 -9.41 -1.40
C GLN A 435 4.66 -9.37 -2.60
N MET A 436 5.13 -9.92 -3.70
CA MET A 436 4.36 -10.26 -4.88
C MET A 436 4.23 -11.78 -4.95
N TYR A 437 3.03 -12.26 -5.12
CA TYR A 437 2.69 -13.68 -5.14
C TYR A 437 1.95 -14.03 -6.42
N PHE A 438 2.24 -15.20 -6.97
CA PHE A 438 1.48 -15.78 -8.07
C PHE A 438 1.36 -17.29 -7.90
N GLN A 439 0.17 -17.82 -8.14
CA GLN A 439 -0.09 -19.26 -8.21
C GLN A 439 -0.64 -19.63 -9.57
N ASN A 440 0.07 -20.50 -10.26
CA ASN A 440 -0.40 -21.12 -11.49
C ASN A 440 -1.37 -22.28 -11.14
N LEU A 441 -2.59 -22.21 -11.67
CA LEU A 441 -3.62 -23.20 -11.36
C LEU A 441 -3.56 -24.46 -12.23
N SER A 442 -2.80 -24.43 -13.33
CA SER A 442 -2.67 -25.61 -14.20
C SER A 442 -1.67 -26.65 -13.68
N ASP A 443 -0.60 -26.22 -13.04
CA ASP A 443 0.46 -27.09 -12.52
C ASP A 443 0.71 -26.94 -11.01
N GLY A 444 0.02 -26.00 -10.35
CA GLY A 444 0.15 -25.73 -8.93
C GLY A 444 1.42 -24.97 -8.52
N THR A 445 2.25 -24.55 -9.50
CA THR A 445 3.48 -23.83 -9.18
C THR A 445 3.20 -22.49 -8.52
N ILE A 446 4.00 -22.18 -7.49
CA ILE A 446 3.94 -20.93 -6.74
C ILE A 446 5.22 -20.14 -7.01
N GLN A 447 5.05 -18.86 -7.32
CA GLN A 447 6.13 -17.92 -7.51
C GLN A 447 5.92 -16.74 -6.57
N THR A 448 6.96 -16.38 -5.85
CA THR A 448 6.97 -15.24 -4.95
C THR A 448 8.20 -14.39 -5.22
N ASN A 449 8.06 -13.09 -5.10
CA ASN A 449 9.17 -12.16 -5.14
C ASN A 449 8.93 -11.05 -4.13
N ASP A 450 10.01 -10.54 -3.55
CA ASP A 450 9.92 -9.46 -2.59
C ASP A 450 9.90 -8.12 -3.34
N ALA A 451 9.05 -7.21 -2.88
CA ALA A 451 9.14 -5.82 -3.27
C ALA A 451 10.47 -5.22 -2.78
N PRO A 452 11.05 -4.23 -3.45
CA PRO A 452 12.27 -3.60 -3.00
C PRO A 452 12.11 -3.08 -1.56
N MET A 453 13.08 -3.36 -0.71
CA MET A 453 13.12 -2.81 0.64
C MET A 453 13.27 -1.29 0.56
N SER A 454 12.56 -0.58 1.43
CA SER A 454 12.61 0.88 1.46
C SER A 454 13.96 1.42 1.92
N ASP A 455 14.28 2.66 1.54
CA ASP A 455 15.45 3.36 2.06
C ASP A 455 15.40 3.49 3.60
N VAL A 456 14.18 3.61 4.14
CA VAL A 456 13.94 3.65 5.60
C VAL A 456 14.35 2.35 6.27
N TRP A 457 14.14 1.21 5.62
CA TRP A 457 14.60 -0.09 6.12
C TRP A 457 16.13 -0.17 6.22
N TRP A 458 16.82 0.28 5.19
CA TRP A 458 18.28 0.32 5.21
C TRP A 458 18.81 1.26 6.27
N ASP A 459 18.17 2.41 6.46
CA ASP A 459 18.52 3.36 7.52
C ASP A 459 18.24 2.78 8.91
N PHE A 460 17.15 2.04 9.08
CA PHE A 460 16.85 1.29 10.30
C PHE A 460 17.92 0.24 10.60
N LEU A 461 18.32 -0.58 9.62
CA LEU A 461 19.36 -1.59 9.80
C LEU A 461 20.71 -0.96 10.16
N ALA A 462 21.09 0.12 9.49
CA ALA A 462 22.32 0.85 9.81
C ALA A 462 22.28 1.42 11.24
N THR A 463 21.15 1.96 11.65
CA THR A 463 20.93 2.50 12.99
C THR A 463 20.97 1.38 14.05
N LEU A 464 20.25 0.28 13.81
CA LEU A 464 20.23 -0.89 14.69
C LEU A 464 21.63 -1.45 14.89
N ASN A 465 22.40 -1.64 13.82
CA ASN A 465 23.79 -2.11 13.88
C ASN A 465 24.71 -1.16 14.64
N SER A 466 24.42 0.15 14.65
CA SER A 466 25.17 1.14 15.42
C SER A 466 24.89 1.11 16.91
N LEU A 467 23.68 0.66 17.28
CA LEU A 467 23.20 0.62 18.68
C LEU A 467 23.49 -0.72 19.37
N ILE A 468 23.57 -1.80 18.60
CA ILE A 468 23.85 -3.14 19.15
C ILE A 468 25.36 -3.30 19.36
N ILE A 469 25.72 -3.79 20.55
CA ILE A 469 27.13 -4.07 20.89
C ILE A 469 27.71 -5.12 19.94
N TYR A 470 28.89 -4.87 19.43
CA TYR A 470 29.64 -5.82 18.61
C TYR A 470 29.72 -7.20 19.26
N GLY A 471 29.30 -8.23 18.52
CA GLY A 471 29.31 -9.64 18.99
C GLY A 471 27.93 -10.12 19.50
N ILE A 472 26.93 -9.27 19.69
CA ILE A 472 25.58 -9.71 19.99
C ILE A 472 24.91 -10.15 18.69
N LYS A 473 24.46 -11.40 18.63
CA LYS A 473 23.62 -11.89 17.54
C LYS A 473 22.18 -11.46 17.76
N TYR A 474 21.53 -11.02 16.69
CA TYR A 474 20.10 -10.70 16.72
C TYR A 474 19.40 -11.29 15.50
N THR A 475 18.11 -11.59 15.68
CA THR A 475 17.21 -11.98 14.60
C THR A 475 16.09 -10.95 14.48
N ILE A 476 15.82 -10.47 13.28
CA ILE A 476 14.70 -9.57 13.03
C ILE A 476 13.48 -10.40 12.67
N LYS A 477 12.36 -10.12 13.33
CA LYS A 477 11.05 -10.68 13.01
C LYS A 477 10.11 -9.56 12.66
N THR A 478 9.41 -9.67 11.55
CA THR A 478 8.33 -8.78 11.18
C THR A 478 6.99 -9.30 11.71
N TYR A 479 6.07 -8.38 12.07
CA TYR A 479 4.72 -8.71 12.56
C TYR A 479 3.67 -7.79 11.95
#